data_76087865f8f3d9c6603274129d1f15dc
#
_entry.id   76087865f8f3d9c6603274129d1f15dc
#
_cell.length_a   1.000
_cell.length_b   1.000
_cell.length_c   1.000
_cell.angle_alpha   90.00
_cell.angle_beta   90.00
_cell.angle_gamma   90.00
#
_symmetry.space_group_name_H-M   'P 1'
#
loop_
_entity.id
_entity.type
_entity.pdbx_description
1 polymer ?
#
loop_
_entity_poly.entity_id
_entity_poly.type
_entity_poly.pdbx_seq_one_letter_code
_entity_poly.pdbx_strand_id
1 'polypeptide(L)'
;MEKTLEEAKELLNSILLTDNTPILFLGAGFSCGASNKANAMDGCKLKEYIYDTLAKDKIGPEDEEEVKGYDLRKLSDEIYRIYHGKTELYNLLHEMYINTRPAEFHDYLVKYPWKNIYTVNIDDLVENIYEEQGENIVVQNKQRLISNSKSTQLFKLHGCVRNMEEGVIFSEDEYTELITRKLDAKLNKFSNDIQRDNVIFIGARMDEPDIKYYLKIYEDAGCQYRNNKLVFIDYKPSRYLKKEVEKLGAVLIQASNEEFLRYIAEINYQPDELDRAKMDLSYNGIYLLDNIVKLYKKPYESKLYEGNFCVWQDVYDGWTFEDSNLKNAVHKLDELLEKDSNIYCFSIYGRYFSGKSCLLKQLGYYIKNKGYDILEYRGRYLNTQSIINYVNT
;
A
#
# COMPACT_ATOMS: atom_id res chain seq x y z
N MET A 1 -18.54 -1.50 8.14
CA MET A 1 -19.14 -1.51 9.51
C MET A 1 -18.42 -0.42 10.31
N GLU A 2 -19.19 0.52 10.91
CA GLU A 2 -18.65 1.61 11.71
C GLU A 2 -18.46 1.15 13.16
N LYS A 3 -17.34 1.50 13.79
CA LYS A 3 -16.97 1.13 15.16
C LYS A 3 -16.27 2.31 15.85
N THR A 4 -16.36 2.37 17.17
CA THR A 4 -15.43 3.17 17.98
C THR A 4 -14.08 2.47 18.08
N LEU A 5 -13.03 3.17 18.53
CA LEU A 5 -11.71 2.57 18.74
C LEU A 5 -11.77 1.39 19.72
N GLU A 6 -12.53 1.54 20.81
CA GLU A 6 -12.70 0.51 21.84
C GLU A 6 -13.36 -0.76 21.28
N GLU A 7 -14.44 -0.61 20.48
CA GLU A 7 -15.12 -1.73 19.83
C GLU A 7 -14.28 -2.42 18.76
N ALA A 8 -13.25 -1.74 18.27
CA ALA A 8 -12.37 -2.23 17.22
C ALA A 8 -11.09 -2.91 17.76
N LYS A 9 -10.81 -2.88 19.06
CA LYS A 9 -9.55 -3.38 19.64
C LYS A 9 -9.24 -4.83 19.28
N GLU A 10 -10.20 -5.71 19.35
CA GLU A 10 -9.98 -7.13 18.98
C GLU A 10 -9.60 -7.26 17.50
N LEU A 11 -10.27 -6.53 16.62
CA LEU A 11 -9.94 -6.51 15.20
C LEU A 11 -8.55 -5.91 14.97
N LEU A 12 -8.25 -4.77 15.59
CA LEU A 12 -6.93 -4.13 15.44
C LEU A 12 -5.81 -5.03 15.97
N ASN A 13 -6.00 -5.68 17.12
CA ASN A 13 -5.04 -6.63 17.63
C ASN A 13 -4.83 -7.82 16.69
N SER A 14 -5.89 -8.31 16.05
CA SER A 14 -5.78 -9.38 15.05
C SER A 14 -5.04 -8.97 13.76
N ILE A 15 -4.87 -7.68 13.53
CA ILE A 15 -4.13 -7.12 12.40
C ILE A 15 -2.70 -6.73 12.80
N LEU A 16 -2.56 -6.13 13.98
CA LEU A 16 -1.32 -5.51 14.44
C LEU A 16 -0.37 -6.50 15.14
N LEU A 17 -0.90 -7.55 15.79
CA LEU A 17 -0.11 -8.55 16.50
C LEU A 17 0.12 -9.80 15.64
N THR A 18 0.60 -9.61 14.42
CA THR A 18 0.89 -10.71 13.49
C THR A 18 2.26 -10.54 12.86
N ASP A 19 2.84 -11.64 12.42
CA ASP A 19 4.08 -11.69 11.65
C ASP A 19 4.01 -10.99 10.26
N ASN A 20 2.80 -10.69 9.80
CA ASN A 20 2.55 -9.90 8.60
C ASN A 20 1.99 -8.54 8.98
N THR A 21 2.86 -7.62 9.42
CA THR A 21 2.46 -6.28 9.83
C THR A 21 1.71 -5.53 8.72
N PRO A 22 0.70 -4.72 9.07
CA PRO A 22 -0.10 -4.01 8.09
C PRO A 22 0.68 -2.89 7.41
N ILE A 23 0.14 -2.48 6.28
CA ILE A 23 0.53 -1.27 5.57
C ILE A 23 -0.22 -0.09 6.18
N LEU A 24 0.47 1.03 6.29
CA LEU A 24 -0.14 2.30 6.66
C LEU A 24 -0.28 3.19 5.43
N PHE A 25 -1.47 3.76 5.23
CA PHE A 25 -1.73 4.77 4.20
C PHE A 25 -2.13 6.09 4.86
N LEU A 26 -1.38 7.15 4.57
CA LEU A 26 -1.57 8.48 5.14
C LEU A 26 -2.12 9.45 4.09
N GLY A 27 -3.28 10.03 4.35
CA GLY A 27 -3.84 11.12 3.57
C GLY A 27 -3.57 12.49 4.22
N ALA A 28 -4.08 13.55 3.61
CA ALA A 28 -3.87 14.94 4.06
C ALA A 28 -4.31 15.19 5.51
N GLY A 29 -5.32 14.47 5.99
CA GLY A 29 -5.78 14.55 7.37
C GLY A 29 -4.76 14.08 8.41
N PHE A 30 -3.75 13.27 8.02
CA PHE A 30 -2.69 12.86 8.93
C PHE A 30 -1.84 14.05 9.41
N SER A 31 -1.60 15.04 8.55
CA SER A 31 -0.83 16.23 8.91
C SER A 31 -1.58 17.22 9.82
N CYS A 32 -2.83 16.93 10.22
CA CYS A 32 -3.54 17.74 11.19
C CYS A 32 -2.80 17.76 12.53
N GLY A 33 -2.55 18.95 13.06
CA GLY A 33 -1.77 19.17 14.29
C GLY A 33 -0.28 19.40 14.04
N ALA A 34 0.27 19.00 12.90
CA ALA A 34 1.62 19.37 12.49
C ALA A 34 1.70 20.87 12.13
N SER A 35 2.90 21.45 12.10
CA SER A 35 3.10 22.87 11.80
C SER A 35 4.09 23.08 10.65
N ASN A 36 3.65 23.82 9.62
CA ASN A 36 4.43 24.35 8.51
C ASN A 36 3.81 25.67 8.03
N LYS A 37 4.31 26.27 6.94
CA LYS A 37 3.71 27.52 6.42
C LYS A 37 2.30 27.32 5.84
N ALA A 38 1.94 26.11 5.43
CA ALA A 38 0.60 25.76 4.98
C ALA A 38 -0.39 25.48 6.14
N ASN A 39 0.05 25.64 7.37
CA ASN A 39 -0.69 25.32 8.58
C ASN A 39 -2.14 25.79 8.53
N ALA A 40 -3.05 24.88 8.85
CA ALA A 40 -4.49 25.09 8.88
C ALA A 40 -5.14 25.50 7.55
N MET A 41 -4.43 25.42 6.43
CA MET A 41 -5.06 25.60 5.12
C MET A 41 -5.72 24.27 4.70
N ASP A 42 -7.05 24.29 4.62
CA ASP A 42 -7.75 23.26 3.85
C ASP A 42 -7.56 23.49 2.34
N GLY A 43 -8.01 22.55 1.51
CA GLY A 43 -7.84 22.65 0.06
C GLY A 43 -8.45 23.93 -0.56
N CYS A 44 -9.50 24.48 0.06
CA CYS A 44 -10.12 25.74 -0.41
C CYS A 44 -9.22 26.94 -0.12
N LYS A 45 -8.71 27.04 1.10
CA LYS A 45 -7.79 28.12 1.50
C LYS A 45 -6.47 28.05 0.76
N LEU A 46 -5.95 26.85 0.55
CA LEU A 46 -4.76 26.64 -0.26
C LEU A 46 -4.98 27.11 -1.69
N LYS A 47 -6.12 26.77 -2.31
CA LYS A 47 -6.48 27.26 -3.64
C LYS A 47 -6.51 28.80 -3.71
N GLU A 48 -7.18 29.43 -2.75
CA GLU A 48 -7.26 30.88 -2.66
C GLU A 48 -5.87 31.53 -2.51
N TYR A 49 -5.02 30.97 -1.64
CA TYR A 49 -3.67 31.45 -1.45
C TYR A 49 -2.80 31.32 -2.71
N ILE A 50 -2.87 30.19 -3.40
CA ILE A 50 -2.15 29.98 -4.67
C ILE A 50 -2.67 30.94 -5.74
N TYR A 51 -3.99 31.13 -5.84
CA TYR A 51 -4.59 32.09 -6.78
C TYR A 51 -4.09 33.50 -6.52
N ASP A 52 -4.20 33.98 -5.28
CA ASP A 52 -3.80 35.36 -4.91
C ASP A 52 -2.30 35.59 -5.11
N THR A 53 -1.47 34.54 -4.92
CA THR A 53 0.00 34.66 -5.02
C THR A 53 0.51 34.56 -6.44
N LEU A 54 -0.04 33.67 -7.26
CA LEU A 54 0.54 33.31 -8.57
C LEU A 54 -0.33 33.70 -9.78
N ALA A 55 -1.65 33.82 -9.62
CA ALA A 55 -2.56 33.98 -10.75
C ALA A 55 -3.20 35.36 -10.87
N LYS A 56 -3.58 35.98 -9.76
CA LYS A 56 -4.43 37.17 -9.68
C LYS A 56 -3.97 38.35 -10.56
N ASP A 57 -2.69 38.68 -10.53
CA ASP A 57 -2.13 39.80 -11.28
C ASP A 57 -1.75 39.44 -12.73
N LYS A 58 -2.00 38.21 -13.16
CA LYS A 58 -1.64 37.68 -14.49
C LYS A 58 -2.85 37.34 -15.33
N ILE A 59 -4.04 37.30 -14.73
CA ILE A 59 -5.30 36.95 -15.41
C ILE A 59 -6.03 38.23 -15.76
N GLY A 60 -6.57 38.29 -16.98
CA GLY A 60 -7.39 39.42 -17.45
C GLY A 60 -8.72 39.47 -16.68
N PRO A 61 -9.33 40.70 -16.55
CA PRO A 61 -10.60 40.84 -15.85
C PRO A 61 -11.74 39.98 -16.42
N GLU A 62 -11.67 39.68 -17.72
CA GLU A 62 -12.66 38.85 -18.44
C GLU A 62 -12.64 37.39 -18.02
N ASP A 63 -11.47 36.85 -17.57
CA ASP A 63 -11.27 35.46 -17.22
C ASP A 63 -11.22 35.24 -15.70
N GLU A 64 -11.19 36.34 -14.91
CA GLU A 64 -10.98 36.29 -13.48
C GLU A 64 -12.03 35.46 -12.75
N GLU A 65 -13.31 35.61 -13.08
CA GLU A 65 -14.41 34.92 -12.46
C GLU A 65 -14.36 33.41 -12.79
N GLU A 66 -14.02 33.05 -14.01
CA GLU A 66 -13.87 31.66 -14.45
C GLU A 66 -12.73 30.98 -13.71
N VAL A 67 -11.53 31.58 -13.67
CA VAL A 67 -10.34 30.99 -13.04
C VAL A 67 -10.50 30.89 -11.53
N LYS A 68 -11.15 31.83 -10.88
CA LYS A 68 -11.55 31.72 -9.46
C LYS A 68 -12.48 30.54 -9.19
N GLY A 69 -13.30 30.16 -10.17
CA GLY A 69 -14.19 28.99 -10.12
C GLY A 69 -13.48 27.65 -10.27
N TYR A 70 -12.24 27.60 -10.74
CA TYR A 70 -11.48 26.37 -10.90
C TYR A 70 -11.24 25.68 -9.54
N ASP A 71 -11.16 24.37 -9.56
CA ASP A 71 -10.61 23.62 -8.43
C ASP A 71 -9.08 23.74 -8.39
N LEU A 72 -8.45 23.22 -7.35
CA LEU A 72 -7.01 23.34 -7.14
C LEU A 72 -6.19 22.73 -8.31
N ARG A 73 -6.67 21.65 -8.91
CA ARG A 73 -5.97 20.95 -10.00
C ARG A 73 -5.99 21.75 -11.30
N LYS A 74 -7.15 22.23 -11.69
CA LYS A 74 -7.29 23.13 -12.87
C LYS A 74 -6.54 24.44 -12.70
N LEU A 75 -6.57 25.01 -11.47
CA LEU A 75 -5.80 26.20 -11.17
C LEU A 75 -4.30 25.94 -11.32
N SER A 76 -3.82 24.78 -10.94
CA SER A 76 -2.41 24.41 -11.12
C SER A 76 -2.01 24.32 -12.60
N ASP A 77 -2.86 23.74 -13.45
CA ASP A 77 -2.62 23.71 -14.89
C ASP A 77 -2.62 25.13 -15.48
N GLU A 78 -3.51 26.01 -15.03
CA GLU A 78 -3.53 27.40 -15.48
C GLU A 78 -2.25 28.14 -15.07
N ILE A 79 -1.75 27.94 -13.88
CA ILE A 79 -0.48 28.52 -13.43
C ILE A 79 0.68 28.01 -14.32
N TYR A 80 0.69 26.72 -14.67
CA TYR A 80 1.72 26.19 -15.58
C TYR A 80 1.66 26.85 -16.96
N ARG A 81 0.48 27.21 -17.46
CA ARG A 81 0.33 27.98 -18.72
C ARG A 81 0.83 29.41 -18.58
N ILE A 82 0.44 30.11 -17.50
CA ILE A 82 0.83 31.51 -17.24
C ILE A 82 2.37 31.63 -17.17
N TYR A 83 3.04 30.72 -16.50
CA TYR A 83 4.49 30.80 -16.29
C TYR A 83 5.30 29.96 -17.29
N HIS A 84 4.65 29.33 -18.27
CA HIS A 84 5.28 28.44 -19.24
C HIS A 84 6.11 27.32 -18.59
N GLY A 85 5.71 26.87 -17.40
CA GLY A 85 6.40 25.82 -16.65
C GLY A 85 5.88 25.65 -15.23
N LYS A 86 6.48 24.71 -14.51
CA LYS A 86 6.03 24.28 -13.17
C LYS A 86 6.77 25.00 -12.04
N THR A 87 7.87 25.68 -12.34
CA THR A 87 8.83 26.17 -11.34
C THR A 87 8.19 27.06 -10.27
N GLU A 88 7.34 28.00 -10.66
CA GLU A 88 6.75 28.94 -9.71
C GLU A 88 5.82 28.26 -8.72
N LEU A 89 4.95 27.37 -9.18
CA LEU A 89 4.10 26.59 -8.29
C LEU A 89 4.93 25.65 -7.42
N TYR A 90 5.94 25.00 -7.98
CA TYR A 90 6.80 24.09 -7.23
C TYR A 90 7.59 24.81 -6.12
N ASN A 91 8.12 26.00 -6.39
CA ASN A 91 8.80 26.84 -5.38
C ASN A 91 7.84 27.22 -4.26
N LEU A 92 6.61 27.63 -4.61
CA LEU A 92 5.60 27.97 -3.60
C LEU A 92 5.23 26.74 -2.74
N LEU A 93 4.97 25.58 -3.35
CA LEU A 93 4.64 24.36 -2.64
C LEU A 93 5.81 23.89 -1.76
N HIS A 94 7.05 23.97 -2.25
CA HIS A 94 8.22 23.67 -1.43
C HIS A 94 8.29 24.59 -0.21
N GLU A 95 8.16 25.88 -0.39
CA GLU A 95 8.19 26.85 0.74
C GLU A 95 7.09 26.58 1.77
N MET A 96 5.91 26.15 1.33
CA MET A 96 4.77 25.91 2.21
C MET A 96 4.88 24.61 3.01
N TYR A 97 5.44 23.55 2.42
CA TYR A 97 5.35 22.19 2.96
C TYR A 97 6.68 21.59 3.43
N ILE A 98 7.81 22.30 3.23
CA ILE A 98 9.12 21.87 3.73
C ILE A 98 9.25 22.15 5.25
N ASN A 99 10.03 21.34 5.94
CA ASN A 99 10.28 21.45 7.39
C ASN A 99 8.98 21.38 8.22
N THR A 100 8.08 20.50 7.84
CA THR A 100 6.84 20.26 8.56
C THR A 100 7.14 19.63 9.93
N ARG A 101 6.87 20.36 11.02
CA ARG A 101 7.14 19.91 12.37
C ARG A 101 6.01 19.03 12.88
N PRO A 102 6.30 17.84 13.43
CA PRO A 102 5.29 16.99 14.03
C PRO A 102 4.68 17.61 15.29
N ALA A 103 3.44 17.25 15.60
CA ALA A 103 2.90 17.39 16.95
C ALA A 103 3.35 16.18 17.79
N GLU A 104 3.34 16.32 19.10
CA GLU A 104 3.83 15.29 20.04
C GLU A 104 3.27 13.88 19.78
N PHE A 105 1.99 13.78 19.44
CA PHE A 105 1.38 12.47 19.18
C PHE A 105 1.86 11.79 17.89
N HIS A 106 2.39 12.54 16.92
CA HIS A 106 2.95 11.96 15.71
C HIS A 106 4.18 11.09 15.98
N ASP A 107 4.90 11.35 17.08
CA ASP A 107 6.07 10.55 17.49
C ASP A 107 5.74 9.08 17.76
N TYR A 108 4.47 8.79 18.04
CA TYR A 108 4.02 7.41 18.21
C TYR A 108 3.99 6.60 16.90
N LEU A 109 4.11 7.24 15.74
CA LEU A 109 4.19 6.55 14.45
C LEU A 109 5.32 5.52 14.39
N VAL A 110 6.48 5.84 14.95
CA VAL A 110 7.67 4.97 14.95
C VAL A 110 7.62 3.84 15.98
N LYS A 111 6.61 3.82 16.87
CA LYS A 111 6.47 2.78 17.90
C LYS A 111 5.96 1.45 17.37
N TYR A 112 5.67 1.39 16.08
CA TYR A 112 5.19 0.17 15.42
C TYR A 112 5.97 -0.09 14.12
N PRO A 113 6.40 -1.35 13.87
CA PRO A 113 7.17 -1.71 12.68
C PRO A 113 6.26 -1.88 11.45
N TRP A 114 5.82 -0.78 10.88
CA TRP A 114 4.98 -0.79 9.67
C TRP A 114 5.68 -1.53 8.53
N LYS A 115 4.95 -2.40 7.83
CA LYS A 115 5.47 -3.07 6.64
C LYS A 115 5.93 -2.07 5.58
N ASN A 116 5.04 -1.14 5.22
CA ASN A 116 5.28 -0.01 4.34
C ASN A 116 4.40 1.15 4.80
N ILE A 117 4.85 2.38 4.57
CA ILE A 117 4.04 3.58 4.69
C ILE A 117 3.85 4.17 3.29
N TYR A 118 2.60 4.37 2.90
CA TYR A 118 2.22 5.08 1.68
C TYR A 118 1.58 6.41 2.05
N THR A 119 1.85 7.44 1.26
CA THR A 119 1.20 8.73 1.45
C THR A 119 1.03 9.47 0.13
N VAL A 120 -0.08 10.21 0.05
CA VAL A 120 -0.34 11.21 -1.00
C VAL A 120 0.17 12.59 -0.59
N ASN A 121 0.55 12.79 0.67
CA ASN A 121 1.06 14.06 1.17
C ASN A 121 2.44 14.35 0.61
N ILE A 122 2.64 15.57 0.11
CA ILE A 122 3.91 16.02 -0.44
C ILE A 122 4.85 16.60 0.65
N ASP A 123 4.29 16.98 1.84
CA ASP A 123 5.07 17.47 2.98
C ASP A 123 6.11 16.45 3.46
N ASP A 124 7.06 16.89 4.26
CA ASP A 124 8.13 16.03 4.81
C ASP A 124 7.88 15.61 6.27
N LEU A 125 6.61 15.59 6.70
CA LEU A 125 6.24 15.27 8.08
C LEU A 125 6.73 13.88 8.52
N VAL A 126 6.51 12.86 7.72
CA VAL A 126 6.88 11.47 8.08
C VAL A 126 8.39 11.33 8.19
N GLU A 127 9.13 11.93 7.27
CA GLU A 127 10.59 11.96 7.29
C GLU A 127 11.08 12.64 8.59
N ASN A 128 10.51 13.81 8.94
CA ASN A 128 10.89 14.55 10.13
C ASN A 128 10.59 13.76 11.42
N ILE A 129 9.44 13.07 11.51
CA ILE A 129 9.11 12.20 12.65
C ILE A 129 10.20 11.13 12.86
N TYR A 130 10.58 10.42 11.79
CA TYR A 130 11.60 9.38 11.89
C TYR A 130 12.98 9.95 12.24
N GLU A 131 13.37 11.08 11.62
CA GLU A 131 14.64 11.77 11.90
C GLU A 131 14.72 12.26 13.36
N GLU A 132 13.65 12.88 13.89
CA GLU A 132 13.60 13.38 15.27
C GLU A 132 13.63 12.25 16.30
N GLN A 133 13.06 11.09 15.98
CA GLN A 133 13.08 9.90 16.85
C GLN A 133 14.34 9.04 16.69
N GLY A 134 15.25 9.39 15.77
CA GLY A 134 16.48 8.64 15.51
C GLY A 134 16.25 7.28 14.82
N GLU A 135 15.10 7.12 14.18
CA GLU A 135 14.72 5.90 13.47
C GLU A 135 15.00 6.02 11.97
N ASN A 136 15.25 4.87 11.33
CA ASN A 136 15.57 4.85 9.91
C ASN A 136 14.33 4.67 9.05
N ILE A 137 14.18 5.55 8.05
CA ILE A 137 13.17 5.43 7.00
C ILE A 137 13.82 5.54 5.62
N VAL A 138 13.36 4.74 4.66
CA VAL A 138 13.84 4.81 3.28
C VAL A 138 12.74 5.36 2.38
N VAL A 139 12.94 6.59 1.91
CA VAL A 139 12.03 7.21 0.95
C VAL A 139 12.27 6.61 -0.43
N GLN A 140 11.24 6.03 -1.01
CA GLN A 140 11.32 5.35 -2.31
C GLN A 140 11.18 6.34 -3.46
N ASN A 141 12.05 6.26 -4.44
CA ASN A 141 11.98 7.11 -5.62
C ASN A 141 11.06 6.53 -6.72
N LYS A 142 10.78 7.35 -7.73
CA LYS A 142 9.83 7.05 -8.80
C LYS A 142 10.31 5.95 -9.76
N GLN A 143 11.62 5.86 -9.99
CA GLN A 143 12.20 5.02 -11.04
C GLN A 143 12.63 3.64 -10.54
N ARG A 144 13.17 3.57 -9.33
CA ARG A 144 13.72 2.33 -8.76
C ARG A 144 13.42 2.25 -7.27
N LEU A 145 12.80 1.15 -6.86
CA LEU A 145 12.62 0.85 -5.44
C LEU A 145 13.92 0.32 -4.85
N ILE A 146 14.30 0.87 -3.71
CA ILE A 146 15.45 0.42 -2.92
C ILE A 146 14.94 -0.63 -1.94
N SER A 147 15.46 -1.85 -2.01
CA SER A 147 15.16 -2.87 -1.02
C SER A 147 16.05 -2.66 0.21
N ASN A 148 15.43 -2.43 1.36
CA ASN A 148 16.10 -2.38 2.65
C ASN A 148 15.17 -2.95 3.72
N SER A 149 15.41 -4.20 4.11
CA SER A 149 14.60 -4.93 5.07
C SER A 149 14.72 -4.45 6.51
N LYS A 150 15.75 -3.62 6.80
CA LYS A 150 16.02 -3.13 8.17
C LYS A 150 15.36 -1.79 8.48
N SER A 151 14.71 -1.17 7.51
CA SER A 151 14.13 0.17 7.67
C SER A 151 12.73 0.24 7.08
N THR A 152 11.85 0.96 7.75
CA THR A 152 10.52 1.26 7.21
C THR A 152 10.64 1.96 5.85
N GLN A 153 9.79 1.58 4.91
CA GLN A 153 9.79 2.13 3.56
C GLN A 153 8.66 3.15 3.42
N LEU A 154 9.01 4.33 2.94
CA LEU A 154 8.05 5.40 2.68
C LEU A 154 7.86 5.60 1.17
N PHE A 155 6.63 5.47 0.72
CA PHE A 155 6.22 5.65 -0.66
C PHE A 155 5.38 6.92 -0.78
N LYS A 156 5.99 7.99 -1.25
CA LYS A 156 5.29 9.26 -1.52
C LYS A 156 4.71 9.23 -2.93
N LEU A 157 3.42 8.93 -3.03
CA LEU A 157 2.75 8.66 -4.31
C LEU A 157 2.64 9.92 -5.17
N HIS A 158 2.46 11.09 -4.54
CA HIS A 158 2.36 12.38 -5.22
C HIS A 158 3.68 13.17 -5.26
N GLY A 159 4.80 12.55 -4.93
CA GLY A 159 6.09 13.23 -4.86
C GLY A 159 6.39 13.79 -3.48
N CYS A 160 7.52 14.49 -3.34
CA CYS A 160 8.06 14.97 -2.07
C CYS A 160 8.64 16.37 -2.22
N VAL A 161 8.31 17.26 -1.30
CA VAL A 161 8.90 18.61 -1.26
C VAL A 161 10.42 18.62 -1.06
N ARG A 162 10.99 17.56 -0.48
CA ARG A 162 12.46 17.41 -0.38
C ARG A 162 13.11 17.07 -1.72
N ASN A 163 12.34 16.65 -2.73
CA ASN A 163 12.85 16.28 -4.05
C ASN A 163 11.89 16.72 -5.17
N MET A 164 11.74 18.02 -5.34
CA MET A 164 10.86 18.63 -6.35
C MET A 164 11.31 18.33 -7.79
N GLU A 165 12.57 17.91 -8.00
CA GLU A 165 13.09 17.56 -9.33
C GLU A 165 12.42 16.28 -9.89
N GLU A 166 11.99 15.36 -9.04
CA GLU A 166 11.20 14.19 -9.45
C GLU A 166 9.74 14.53 -9.81
N GLY A 167 9.32 15.76 -9.52
CA GLY A 167 7.97 16.27 -9.72
C GLY A 167 7.02 15.90 -8.60
N VAL A 168 5.96 16.69 -8.49
CA VAL A 168 4.81 16.43 -7.62
C VAL A 168 3.55 16.29 -8.45
N ILE A 169 2.54 15.62 -7.94
CA ILE A 169 1.23 15.48 -8.58
C ILE A 169 0.28 16.49 -7.96
N PHE A 170 -0.04 17.53 -8.70
CA PHE A 170 -0.86 18.64 -8.21
C PHE A 170 -1.87 19.14 -9.24
N SER A 171 -1.59 19.00 -10.54
CA SER A 171 -2.45 19.43 -11.65
C SER A 171 -3.33 18.31 -12.21
N GLU A 172 -4.39 18.66 -12.94
CA GLU A 172 -5.29 17.67 -13.57
C GLU A 172 -4.54 16.81 -14.61
N ASP A 173 -3.64 17.43 -15.37
CA ASP A 173 -2.80 16.71 -16.33
C ASP A 173 -1.87 15.72 -15.64
N GLU A 174 -1.25 16.08 -14.50
CA GLU A 174 -0.38 15.19 -13.73
C GLU A 174 -1.15 14.01 -13.14
N TYR A 175 -2.36 14.22 -12.64
CA TYR A 175 -3.23 13.12 -12.19
C TYR A 175 -3.62 12.19 -13.34
N THR A 176 -3.92 12.74 -14.51
CA THR A 176 -4.24 11.97 -15.71
C THR A 176 -3.03 11.13 -16.16
N GLU A 177 -1.85 11.71 -16.17
CA GLU A 177 -0.61 10.97 -16.45
C GLU A 177 -0.35 9.85 -15.44
N LEU A 178 -0.55 10.12 -14.16
CA LEU A 178 -0.38 9.14 -13.08
C LEU A 178 -1.22 7.88 -13.32
N ILE A 179 -2.49 8.06 -13.65
CA ILE A 179 -3.44 6.97 -13.86
C ILE A 179 -3.17 6.24 -15.17
N THR A 180 -2.81 6.95 -16.24
CA THR A 180 -2.71 6.38 -17.59
C THR A 180 -1.37 5.72 -17.89
N ARG A 181 -0.26 6.26 -17.39
CA ARG A 181 1.08 5.79 -17.79
C ARG A 181 1.54 4.49 -17.13
N LYS A 182 0.96 4.05 -16.03
CA LYS A 182 1.28 2.79 -15.30
C LYS A 182 2.80 2.49 -15.11
N LEU A 183 3.66 3.49 -15.23
CA LEU A 183 5.12 3.33 -15.21
C LEU A 183 5.76 3.59 -13.85
N ASP A 184 5.00 4.12 -12.88
CA ASP A 184 5.52 4.42 -11.55
C ASP A 184 5.65 3.14 -10.73
N ALA A 185 6.86 2.84 -10.28
CA ALA A 185 7.17 1.66 -9.49
C ALA A 185 6.46 1.66 -8.13
N LYS A 186 6.25 2.85 -7.52
CA LYS A 186 5.56 3.02 -6.23
C LYS A 186 4.08 2.68 -6.35
N LEU A 187 3.44 3.16 -7.41
CA LEU A 187 2.03 2.88 -7.69
C LEU A 187 1.78 1.40 -7.96
N ASN A 188 2.64 0.78 -8.76
CA ASN A 188 2.58 -0.65 -9.03
C ASN A 188 2.78 -1.47 -7.74
N LYS A 189 3.69 -1.04 -6.87
CA LYS A 189 3.91 -1.67 -5.57
C LYS A 189 2.66 -1.57 -4.71
N PHE A 190 2.08 -0.38 -4.56
CA PHE A 190 0.86 -0.18 -3.77
C PHE A 190 -0.32 -0.98 -4.32
N SER A 191 -0.53 -0.98 -5.63
CA SER A 191 -1.58 -1.76 -6.29
C SER A 191 -1.47 -3.27 -6.01
N ASN A 192 -0.26 -3.79 -5.86
CA ASN A 192 -0.03 -5.17 -5.48
C ASN A 192 -0.24 -5.40 -3.98
N ASP A 193 0.24 -4.50 -3.15
CA ASP A 193 0.21 -4.61 -1.70
C ASP A 193 -1.23 -4.54 -1.16
N ILE A 194 -2.05 -3.58 -1.64
CA ILE A 194 -3.46 -3.43 -1.20
C ILE A 194 -4.29 -4.69 -1.46
N GLN A 195 -3.92 -5.49 -2.45
CA GLN A 195 -4.62 -6.73 -2.76
C GLN A 195 -4.27 -7.89 -1.82
N ARG A 196 -3.21 -7.79 -1.01
CA ARG A 196 -2.65 -8.91 -0.25
C ARG A 196 -2.57 -8.65 1.24
N ASP A 197 -2.27 -7.43 1.61
CA ASP A 197 -1.96 -7.04 2.98
C ASP A 197 -3.16 -6.35 3.65
N ASN A 198 -3.14 -6.31 4.96
CA ASN A 198 -4.01 -5.43 5.70
C ASN A 198 -3.53 -3.98 5.49
N VAL A 199 -4.46 -3.06 5.24
CA VAL A 199 -4.14 -1.64 5.04
C VAL A 199 -4.95 -0.79 6.01
N ILE A 200 -4.25 0.06 6.75
CA ILE A 200 -4.86 1.04 7.65
C ILE A 200 -4.71 2.42 7.01
N PHE A 201 -5.84 3.06 6.72
CA PHE A 201 -5.92 4.41 6.17
C PHE A 201 -6.15 5.41 7.30
N ILE A 202 -5.31 6.46 7.38
CA ILE A 202 -5.46 7.56 8.34
C ILE A 202 -5.55 8.87 7.59
N GLY A 203 -6.59 9.67 7.88
CA GLY A 203 -6.76 10.99 7.31
C GLY A 203 -6.91 11.00 5.78
N ALA A 204 -7.25 9.87 5.18
CA ALA A 204 -7.44 9.72 3.74
C ALA A 204 -8.92 9.91 3.37
N ARG A 205 -9.18 10.81 2.44
CA ARG A 205 -10.52 10.98 1.85
C ARG A 205 -10.68 10.09 0.64
N MET A 206 -11.76 9.32 0.59
CA MET A 206 -12.05 8.44 -0.54
C MET A 206 -12.56 9.17 -1.80
N ASP A 207 -12.67 10.48 -1.77
CA ASP A 207 -13.10 11.30 -2.93
C ASP A 207 -11.94 11.68 -3.86
N GLU A 208 -10.69 11.46 -3.45
CA GLU A 208 -9.52 11.68 -4.30
C GLU A 208 -9.46 10.65 -5.45
N PRO A 209 -9.18 11.10 -6.69
CA PRO A 209 -9.28 10.25 -7.88
C PRO A 209 -8.35 9.04 -7.86
N ASP A 210 -7.14 9.21 -7.36
CA ASP A 210 -6.14 8.14 -7.27
C ASP A 210 -6.48 7.13 -6.17
N ILE A 211 -6.97 7.56 -5.02
CA ILE A 211 -7.47 6.65 -3.99
C ILE A 211 -8.63 5.81 -4.54
N LYS A 212 -9.58 6.43 -5.26
CA LYS A 212 -10.64 5.70 -5.97
C LYS A 212 -10.10 4.68 -6.96
N TYR A 213 -9.04 5.04 -7.68
CA TYR A 213 -8.40 4.13 -8.63
C TYR A 213 -7.82 2.89 -7.94
N TYR A 214 -7.10 3.04 -6.82
CA TYR A 214 -6.55 1.91 -6.07
C TYR A 214 -7.63 1.04 -5.44
N LEU A 215 -8.67 1.66 -4.89
CA LEU A 215 -9.80 0.94 -4.34
C LEU A 215 -10.57 0.19 -5.42
N LYS A 216 -10.63 0.73 -6.63
CA LYS A 216 -11.21 0.03 -7.78
C LYS A 216 -10.38 -1.19 -8.19
N ILE A 217 -9.06 -1.10 -8.19
CA ILE A 217 -8.18 -2.26 -8.40
C ILE A 217 -8.45 -3.34 -7.34
N TYR A 218 -8.62 -2.95 -6.08
CA TYR A 218 -8.96 -3.86 -4.99
C TYR A 218 -10.32 -4.56 -5.23
N GLU A 219 -11.35 -3.82 -5.65
CA GLU A 219 -12.67 -4.38 -6.00
C GLU A 219 -12.57 -5.35 -7.20
N ASP A 220 -11.96 -4.90 -8.30
CA ASP A 220 -11.86 -5.69 -9.55
C ASP A 220 -11.05 -6.99 -9.36
N ALA A 221 -10.12 -7.00 -8.42
CA ALA A 221 -9.40 -8.20 -8.02
C ALA A 221 -10.21 -9.13 -7.10
N GLY A 222 -11.45 -8.77 -6.75
CA GLY A 222 -12.29 -9.56 -5.84
C GLY A 222 -11.77 -9.64 -4.41
N CYS A 223 -10.94 -8.66 -4.00
CA CYS A 223 -10.27 -8.67 -2.71
C CYS A 223 -11.22 -8.52 -1.51
N GLN A 224 -12.42 -7.95 -1.72
CA GLN A 224 -13.49 -7.89 -0.70
C GLN A 224 -13.92 -9.28 -0.19
N TYR A 225 -13.62 -10.34 -0.94
CA TYR A 225 -13.88 -11.73 -0.55
C TYR A 225 -12.69 -12.39 0.17
N ARG A 226 -11.59 -11.68 0.37
CA ARG A 226 -10.40 -12.16 1.07
C ARG A 226 -10.45 -11.80 2.55
N ASN A 227 -9.54 -12.37 3.33
CA ASN A 227 -9.43 -12.07 4.77
C ASN A 227 -8.65 -10.79 5.08
N ASN A 228 -7.87 -10.26 4.12
CA ASN A 228 -7.20 -8.98 4.33
C ASN A 228 -8.22 -7.86 4.56
N LYS A 229 -7.89 -6.95 5.46
CA LYS A 229 -8.79 -5.89 5.92
C LYS A 229 -8.31 -4.54 5.40
N LEU A 230 -9.25 -3.76 4.89
CA LEU A 230 -9.09 -2.32 4.77
C LEU A 230 -9.75 -1.67 5.99
N VAL A 231 -8.99 -0.89 6.72
CA VAL A 231 -9.44 -0.17 7.92
C VAL A 231 -9.26 1.32 7.68
N PHE A 232 -10.30 2.11 7.92
CA PHE A 232 -10.28 3.56 7.77
C PHE A 232 -10.42 4.19 9.15
N ILE A 233 -9.47 5.05 9.52
CA ILE A 233 -9.50 5.84 10.73
C ILE A 233 -9.91 7.27 10.36
N ASP A 234 -11.02 7.75 10.88
CA ASP A 234 -11.50 9.11 10.63
C ASP A 234 -12.28 9.63 11.87
N TYR A 235 -11.96 10.85 12.28
CA TYR A 235 -12.58 11.48 13.45
C TYR A 235 -14.05 11.87 13.22
N LYS A 236 -14.36 12.36 12.02
CA LYS A 236 -15.72 12.79 11.62
C LYS A 236 -16.05 12.27 10.22
N PRO A 237 -16.30 10.95 10.07
CA PRO A 237 -16.49 10.37 8.77
C PRO A 237 -17.72 10.94 8.05
N SER A 238 -17.51 11.37 6.81
CA SER A 238 -18.58 11.88 5.97
C SER A 238 -19.57 10.76 5.59
N ARG A 239 -20.80 11.14 5.23
CA ARG A 239 -21.80 10.18 4.71
C ARG A 239 -21.27 9.44 3.47
N TYR A 240 -20.47 10.11 2.65
CA TYR A 240 -19.84 9.53 1.47
C TYR A 240 -18.86 8.44 1.88
N LEU A 241 -17.91 8.75 2.78
CA LEU A 241 -16.92 7.80 3.29
C LEU A 241 -17.60 6.55 3.88
N LYS A 242 -18.64 6.72 4.70
CA LYS A 242 -19.38 5.60 5.30
C LYS A 242 -19.95 4.63 4.24
N LYS A 243 -20.52 5.16 3.15
CA LYS A 243 -21.07 4.36 2.06
C LYS A 243 -20.00 3.62 1.27
N GLU A 244 -18.89 4.29 0.97
CA GLU A 244 -17.79 3.65 0.21
C GLU A 244 -17.10 2.55 1.03
N VAL A 245 -16.89 2.78 2.34
CA VAL A 245 -16.36 1.75 3.26
C VAL A 245 -17.28 0.52 3.32
N GLU A 246 -18.60 0.74 3.41
CA GLU A 246 -19.58 -0.34 3.42
C GLU A 246 -19.55 -1.15 2.11
N LYS A 247 -19.52 -0.45 0.96
CA LYS A 247 -19.43 -1.07 -0.38
C LYS A 247 -18.18 -1.93 -0.53
N LEU A 248 -17.05 -1.48 -0.01
CA LEU A 248 -15.77 -2.23 -0.04
C LEU A 248 -15.72 -3.40 0.95
N GLY A 249 -16.72 -3.55 1.82
CA GLY A 249 -16.64 -4.49 2.93
C GLY A 249 -15.53 -4.18 3.93
N ALA A 250 -15.08 -2.91 3.95
CA ALA A 250 -14.05 -2.40 4.83
C ALA A 250 -14.59 -2.05 6.21
N VAL A 251 -13.71 -1.68 7.13
CA VAL A 251 -14.07 -1.26 8.50
C VAL A 251 -13.75 0.21 8.67
N LEU A 252 -14.70 0.96 9.20
CA LEU A 252 -14.52 2.36 9.59
C LEU A 252 -14.42 2.45 11.11
N ILE A 253 -13.35 3.06 11.59
CA ILE A 253 -13.14 3.32 13.01
C ILE A 253 -13.20 4.82 13.24
N GLN A 254 -14.13 5.23 14.07
CA GLN A 254 -14.26 6.63 14.46
C GLN A 254 -13.25 6.93 15.57
N ALA A 255 -12.13 7.54 15.19
CA ALA A 255 -11.07 7.99 16.07
C ALA A 255 -10.28 9.13 15.44
N SER A 256 -9.66 9.97 16.26
CA SER A 256 -8.66 10.94 15.82
C SER A 256 -7.32 10.26 15.53
N ASN A 257 -6.44 10.95 14.80
CA ASN A 257 -5.06 10.48 14.58
C ASN A 257 -4.34 10.25 15.92
N GLU A 258 -4.51 11.18 16.87
CA GLU A 258 -3.91 11.10 18.20
C GLU A 258 -4.38 9.87 18.97
N GLU A 259 -5.70 9.63 19.05
CA GLU A 259 -6.26 8.46 19.73
C GLU A 259 -5.72 7.16 19.15
N PHE A 260 -5.68 7.06 17.83
CA PHE A 260 -5.18 5.87 17.15
C PHE A 260 -3.67 5.67 17.36
N LEU A 261 -2.85 6.73 17.23
CA LEU A 261 -1.41 6.62 17.41
C LEU A 261 -1.03 6.35 18.87
N ARG A 262 -1.76 6.88 19.86
CA ARG A 262 -1.60 6.49 21.26
C ARG A 262 -1.90 5.02 21.49
N TYR A 263 -2.97 4.51 20.89
CA TYR A 263 -3.29 3.09 20.94
C TYR A 263 -2.17 2.22 20.33
N ILE A 264 -1.58 2.65 19.21
CA ILE A 264 -0.43 1.96 18.60
C ILE A 264 0.76 1.90 19.57
N ALA A 265 1.05 3.00 20.28
CA ALA A 265 2.13 3.04 21.27
C ALA A 265 1.87 2.09 22.46
N GLU A 266 0.62 1.92 22.88
CA GLU A 266 0.23 1.02 23.97
C GLU A 266 0.40 -0.47 23.62
N ILE A 267 0.22 -0.84 22.33
CA ILE A 267 0.41 -2.22 21.85
C ILE A 267 1.84 -2.71 22.08
N ASN A 268 2.85 -1.82 21.93
CA ASN A 268 4.27 -2.11 22.12
C ASN A 268 4.72 -3.44 21.46
N TYR A 269 4.31 -3.62 20.19
CA TYR A 269 4.65 -4.83 19.44
C TYR A 269 6.15 -4.92 19.17
N GLN A 270 6.78 -5.98 19.68
CA GLN A 270 8.21 -6.27 19.48
C GLN A 270 8.35 -7.60 18.75
N PRO A 271 8.59 -7.58 17.42
CA PRO A 271 8.77 -8.80 16.65
C PRO A 271 10.02 -9.56 17.10
N ASP A 272 9.91 -10.88 17.25
CA ASP A 272 11.05 -11.75 17.48
C ASP A 272 11.91 -11.93 16.22
N GLU A 273 12.96 -12.74 16.29
CA GLU A 273 13.90 -12.93 15.17
C GLU A 273 13.22 -13.62 13.98
N LEU A 274 12.37 -14.62 14.24
CA LEU A 274 11.59 -15.31 13.21
C LEU A 274 10.55 -14.39 12.56
N ASP A 275 9.86 -13.56 13.34
CA ASP A 275 8.92 -12.57 12.82
C ASP A 275 9.62 -11.56 11.91
N ARG A 276 10.80 -11.07 12.32
CA ARG A 276 11.62 -10.18 11.49
C ARG A 276 12.04 -10.82 10.17
N ALA A 277 12.43 -12.10 10.20
CA ALA A 277 12.78 -12.84 9.01
C ALA A 277 11.58 -13.02 8.06
N LYS A 278 10.39 -13.33 8.58
CA LYS A 278 9.15 -13.40 7.79
C LYS A 278 8.73 -12.06 7.22
N MET A 279 8.89 -10.97 7.99
CA MET A 279 8.69 -9.61 7.49
C MET A 279 9.61 -9.29 6.32
N ASP A 280 10.89 -9.65 6.42
CA ASP A 280 11.88 -9.45 5.35
C ASP A 280 11.51 -10.23 4.08
N LEU A 281 11.07 -11.49 4.20
CA LEU A 281 10.55 -12.26 3.07
C LEU A 281 9.39 -11.52 2.39
N SER A 282 8.36 -11.19 3.16
CA SER A 282 7.15 -10.53 2.69
C SER A 282 7.44 -9.18 2.01
N TYR A 283 8.37 -8.41 2.59
CA TYR A 283 8.86 -7.16 2.04
C TYR A 283 9.46 -7.33 0.65
N ASN A 284 10.25 -8.40 0.45
CA ASN A 284 10.88 -8.72 -0.82
C ASN A 284 9.96 -9.48 -1.81
N GLY A 285 8.67 -9.53 -1.55
CA GLY A 285 7.68 -10.17 -2.43
C GLY A 285 7.69 -11.70 -2.36
N ILE A 286 8.22 -12.25 -1.28
CA ILE A 286 8.25 -13.68 -1.00
C ILE A 286 7.24 -13.96 0.11
N TYR A 287 6.29 -14.84 -0.14
CA TYR A 287 5.17 -15.10 0.77
C TYR A 287 5.13 -16.56 1.16
N LEU A 288 5.02 -16.82 2.46
CA LEU A 288 4.70 -18.15 2.98
C LEU A 288 3.29 -18.55 2.54
N LEU A 289 3.13 -19.79 2.07
CA LEU A 289 1.86 -20.31 1.60
C LEU A 289 0.75 -20.19 2.66
N ASP A 290 1.07 -20.46 3.91
CA ASP A 290 0.12 -20.36 5.03
C ASP A 290 -0.47 -18.95 5.17
N ASN A 291 0.31 -17.92 4.94
CA ASN A 291 -0.14 -16.54 4.97
C ASN A 291 -1.02 -16.20 3.75
N ILE A 292 -0.70 -16.76 2.59
CA ILE A 292 -1.51 -16.58 1.38
C ILE A 292 -2.90 -17.20 1.55
N VAL A 293 -2.99 -18.41 2.07
CA VAL A 293 -4.26 -19.12 2.24
C VAL A 293 -5.16 -18.47 3.28
N LYS A 294 -4.58 -17.91 4.36
CA LYS A 294 -5.33 -17.13 5.37
C LYS A 294 -6.02 -15.90 4.81
N LEU A 295 -5.63 -15.39 3.64
CA LEU A 295 -6.27 -14.22 3.01
C LEU A 295 -7.66 -14.49 2.47
N TYR A 296 -8.07 -15.75 2.28
CA TYR A 296 -9.38 -16.08 1.71
C TYR A 296 -10.45 -16.22 2.77
N LYS A 297 -11.60 -15.56 2.55
CA LYS A 297 -12.78 -15.64 3.43
C LYS A 297 -13.44 -17.03 3.32
N LYS A 298 -13.96 -17.51 4.43
CA LYS A 298 -14.76 -18.74 4.47
C LYS A 298 -16.26 -18.40 4.61
N PRO A 299 -17.21 -19.09 3.91
CA PRO A 299 -16.92 -20.10 2.89
C PRO A 299 -16.30 -19.50 1.64
N TYR A 300 -15.39 -20.23 0.98
CA TYR A 300 -14.79 -19.84 -0.28
C TYR A 300 -15.52 -20.55 -1.43
N GLU A 301 -15.94 -19.79 -2.43
CA GLU A 301 -16.48 -20.30 -3.69
C GLU A 301 -15.45 -20.12 -4.79
N SER A 302 -15.00 -21.23 -5.38
CA SER A 302 -14.05 -21.19 -6.48
C SER A 302 -14.70 -20.65 -7.75
N LYS A 303 -13.99 -19.76 -8.42
CA LYS A 303 -14.35 -19.26 -9.76
C LYS A 303 -13.45 -19.84 -10.86
N LEU A 304 -12.73 -20.91 -10.55
CA LEU A 304 -11.81 -21.57 -11.47
C LEU A 304 -12.51 -22.01 -12.76
N TYR A 305 -13.71 -22.54 -12.66
CA TYR A 305 -14.52 -23.02 -13.80
C TYR A 305 -15.34 -21.93 -14.50
N GLU A 306 -15.31 -20.71 -13.97
CA GLU A 306 -15.88 -19.52 -14.63
C GLU A 306 -14.82 -18.79 -15.50
N GLY A 307 -13.64 -19.38 -15.70
CA GLY A 307 -12.58 -18.83 -16.52
C GLY A 307 -11.53 -18.01 -15.76
N ASN A 308 -11.57 -18.00 -14.43
CA ASN A 308 -10.58 -17.33 -13.61
C ASN A 308 -9.30 -18.20 -13.45
N PHE A 309 -8.20 -17.55 -13.12
CA PHE A 309 -6.94 -18.25 -12.83
C PHE A 309 -7.05 -19.05 -11.53
N CYS A 310 -6.46 -20.24 -11.52
CA CYS A 310 -6.32 -21.06 -10.33
C CYS A 310 -5.56 -20.30 -9.23
N VAL A 311 -6.17 -20.21 -8.05
CA VAL A 311 -5.55 -19.64 -6.84
C VAL A 311 -5.21 -20.75 -5.85
N TRP A 312 -4.41 -20.43 -4.81
CA TRP A 312 -4.04 -21.43 -3.80
C TRP A 312 -5.24 -21.99 -3.04
N GLN A 313 -6.28 -21.19 -2.82
CA GLN A 313 -7.49 -21.64 -2.14
C GLN A 313 -8.26 -22.70 -2.94
N ASP A 314 -8.23 -22.62 -4.29
CA ASP A 314 -8.85 -23.65 -5.13
C ASP A 314 -8.22 -25.03 -4.90
N VAL A 315 -6.90 -25.06 -4.68
CA VAL A 315 -6.17 -26.30 -4.39
C VAL A 315 -6.46 -26.78 -2.97
N TYR A 316 -6.45 -25.87 -2.00
CA TYR A 316 -6.68 -26.17 -0.59
C TYR A 316 -8.07 -26.74 -0.32
N ASP A 317 -9.09 -26.20 -0.97
CA ASP A 317 -10.49 -26.63 -0.82
C ASP A 317 -10.90 -27.73 -1.82
N GLY A 318 -9.95 -28.27 -2.58
CA GLY A 318 -10.16 -29.43 -3.46
C GLY A 318 -10.95 -29.15 -4.74
N TRP A 319 -10.96 -27.87 -5.20
CA TRP A 319 -11.64 -27.51 -6.47
C TRP A 319 -10.85 -27.87 -7.72
N THR A 320 -9.62 -28.41 -7.59
CA THR A 320 -8.78 -28.77 -8.71
C THR A 320 -8.83 -30.25 -9.01
N PHE A 321 -8.72 -30.62 -10.29
CA PHE A 321 -8.67 -32.02 -10.69
C PHE A 321 -7.27 -32.63 -10.56
N GLU A 322 -7.22 -33.89 -10.14
CA GLU A 322 -6.04 -34.73 -10.22
C GLU A 322 -5.99 -35.46 -11.56
N ASP A 323 -5.11 -35.00 -12.43
CA ASP A 323 -4.86 -35.64 -13.73
C ASP A 323 -3.60 -36.49 -13.74
N SER A 324 -3.34 -37.15 -14.90
CA SER A 324 -2.12 -37.96 -15.10
C SER A 324 -0.84 -37.13 -15.01
N ASN A 325 -0.89 -35.82 -15.35
CA ASN A 325 0.29 -34.96 -15.29
C ASN A 325 0.67 -34.68 -13.83
N LEU A 326 -0.32 -34.45 -12.95
CA LEU A 326 -0.08 -34.30 -11.53
C LEU A 326 0.53 -35.57 -10.94
N LYS A 327 -0.04 -36.75 -11.22
CA LYS A 327 0.48 -38.04 -10.72
C LYS A 327 1.92 -38.28 -11.16
N ASN A 328 2.23 -38.04 -12.42
CA ASN A 328 3.59 -38.20 -12.95
C ASN A 328 4.56 -37.16 -12.32
N ALA A 329 4.12 -35.93 -12.10
CA ALA A 329 4.93 -34.91 -11.50
C ALA A 329 5.21 -35.18 -10.01
N VAL A 330 4.21 -35.67 -9.27
CA VAL A 330 4.35 -36.12 -7.88
C VAL A 330 5.36 -37.27 -7.78
N HIS A 331 5.24 -38.28 -8.63
CA HIS A 331 6.18 -39.40 -8.63
C HIS A 331 7.64 -38.95 -8.85
N LYS A 332 7.87 -38.09 -9.85
CA LYS A 332 9.20 -37.52 -10.08
C LYS A 332 9.70 -36.67 -8.93
N LEU A 333 8.81 -35.95 -8.27
CA LEU A 333 9.16 -35.12 -7.11
C LEU A 333 9.56 -35.99 -5.92
N ASP A 334 8.85 -37.10 -5.66
CA ASP A 334 9.19 -38.06 -4.63
C ASP A 334 10.56 -38.69 -4.87
N GLU A 335 10.83 -39.10 -6.12
CA GLU A 335 12.17 -39.61 -6.50
C GLU A 335 13.29 -38.60 -6.25
N LEU A 336 13.00 -37.30 -6.36
CA LEU A 336 13.97 -36.25 -6.09
C LEU A 336 14.14 -36.00 -4.59
N LEU A 337 13.06 -36.03 -3.82
CA LEU A 337 13.10 -35.83 -2.35
C LEU A 337 13.79 -36.99 -1.62
N GLU A 338 13.81 -38.18 -2.22
CA GLU A 338 14.53 -39.34 -1.68
C GLU A 338 16.05 -39.29 -1.90
N LYS A 339 16.52 -38.40 -2.80
CA LYS A 339 17.94 -38.24 -3.08
C LYS A 339 18.57 -37.22 -2.14
N ASP A 340 19.74 -37.57 -1.63
CA ASP A 340 20.52 -36.77 -0.65
C ASP A 340 21.16 -35.49 -1.23
N SER A 341 20.52 -34.83 -2.18
CA SER A 341 21.03 -33.59 -2.75
C SER A 341 20.21 -32.39 -2.35
N ASN A 342 20.86 -31.29 -2.06
CA ASN A 342 20.27 -30.13 -1.36
C ASN A 342 19.54 -29.11 -2.26
N ILE A 343 19.66 -29.24 -3.60
CA ILE A 343 19.05 -28.26 -4.52
C ILE A 343 18.50 -28.95 -5.78
N TYR A 344 17.21 -28.73 -6.03
CA TYR A 344 16.56 -29.21 -7.24
C TYR A 344 15.87 -28.06 -7.97
N CYS A 345 15.93 -28.07 -9.29
CA CYS A 345 15.14 -27.19 -10.15
C CYS A 345 14.08 -28.01 -10.88
N PHE A 346 12.81 -27.72 -10.62
CA PHE A 346 11.69 -28.36 -11.27
C PHE A 346 10.98 -27.34 -12.17
N SER A 347 11.00 -27.58 -13.50
CA SER A 347 10.42 -26.67 -14.47
C SER A 347 9.21 -27.30 -15.16
N ILE A 348 8.11 -26.54 -15.27
CA ILE A 348 6.88 -26.96 -15.94
C ILE A 348 6.72 -26.18 -17.24
N TYR A 349 6.72 -26.89 -18.36
CA TYR A 349 6.57 -26.33 -19.70
C TYR A 349 5.23 -26.72 -20.33
N GLY A 350 4.67 -25.85 -21.15
CA GLY A 350 3.44 -26.12 -21.87
C GLY A 350 2.88 -24.87 -22.56
N ARG A 351 1.85 -25.06 -23.38
CA ARG A 351 1.16 -23.97 -24.08
C ARG A 351 0.42 -23.05 -23.11
N TYR A 352 0.02 -21.88 -23.58
CA TYR A 352 -0.87 -21.00 -22.81
C TYR A 352 -2.16 -21.75 -22.46
N PHE A 353 -2.72 -21.47 -21.29
CA PHE A 353 -3.93 -22.11 -20.74
C PHE A 353 -3.87 -23.64 -20.56
N SER A 354 -2.69 -24.25 -20.53
CA SER A 354 -2.53 -25.71 -20.33
C SER A 354 -2.52 -26.15 -18.85
N GLY A 355 -2.92 -25.30 -17.92
CA GLY A 355 -3.02 -25.66 -16.50
C GLY A 355 -1.70 -25.63 -15.71
N LYS A 356 -0.59 -25.15 -16.28
CA LYS A 356 0.74 -25.13 -15.61
C LYS A 356 0.75 -24.49 -14.22
N SER A 357 0.08 -23.36 -14.07
CA SER A 357 0.02 -22.65 -12.80
C SER A 357 -0.81 -23.40 -11.76
N CYS A 358 -1.85 -24.13 -12.19
CA CYS A 358 -2.62 -25.00 -11.34
C CYS A 358 -1.78 -26.19 -10.88
N LEU A 359 -1.13 -26.88 -11.81
CA LEU A 359 -0.23 -28.00 -11.51
C LEU A 359 0.89 -27.59 -10.54
N LEU A 360 1.50 -26.42 -10.75
CA LEU A 360 2.53 -25.91 -9.84
C LEU A 360 2.01 -25.71 -8.41
N LYS A 361 0.80 -25.19 -8.25
CA LYS A 361 0.17 -25.01 -6.94
C LYS A 361 -0.21 -26.36 -6.30
N GLN A 362 -0.72 -27.30 -7.10
CA GLN A 362 -1.00 -28.65 -6.60
C GLN A 362 0.27 -29.36 -6.09
N LEU A 363 1.38 -29.23 -6.81
CA LEU A 363 2.69 -29.77 -6.35
C LEU A 363 3.18 -29.06 -5.08
N GLY A 364 3.07 -27.74 -5.01
CA GLY A 364 3.40 -26.99 -3.79
C GLY A 364 2.56 -27.44 -2.59
N TYR A 365 1.25 -27.62 -2.78
CA TYR A 365 0.36 -28.13 -1.73
C TYR A 365 0.73 -29.55 -1.30
N TYR A 366 1.08 -30.41 -2.26
CA TYR A 366 1.58 -31.77 -1.98
C TYR A 366 2.83 -31.76 -1.12
N ILE A 367 3.83 -30.91 -1.44
CA ILE A 367 5.06 -30.77 -0.68
C ILE A 367 4.79 -30.20 0.72
N LYS A 368 3.87 -29.22 0.81
CA LYS A 368 3.43 -28.67 2.10
C LYS A 368 2.90 -29.74 3.03
N ASN A 369 2.09 -30.66 2.51
CA ASN A 369 1.54 -31.78 3.30
C ASN A 369 2.62 -32.82 3.72
N LYS A 370 3.81 -32.74 3.16
CA LYS A 370 4.99 -33.50 3.60
C LYS A 370 5.82 -32.77 4.68
N GLY A 371 5.38 -31.59 5.11
CA GLY A 371 6.02 -30.82 6.19
C GLY A 371 7.06 -29.80 5.74
N TYR A 372 7.13 -29.47 4.44
CA TYR A 372 8.03 -28.44 3.94
C TYR A 372 7.34 -27.07 3.86
N ASP A 373 8.09 -26.03 4.13
CA ASP A 373 7.64 -24.66 3.89
C ASP A 373 7.62 -24.34 2.41
N ILE A 374 6.54 -23.71 1.97
CA ILE A 374 6.36 -23.29 0.59
C ILE A 374 6.39 -21.76 0.51
N LEU A 375 7.36 -21.26 -0.25
CA LEU A 375 7.53 -19.83 -0.51
C LEU A 375 7.08 -19.52 -1.94
N GLU A 376 6.11 -18.62 -2.11
CA GLU A 376 5.72 -18.10 -3.41
C GLU A 376 6.38 -16.75 -3.65
N TYR A 377 7.15 -16.63 -4.73
CA TYR A 377 7.74 -15.38 -5.16
C TYR A 377 6.86 -14.65 -6.19
N ARG A 378 6.60 -13.37 -5.95
CA ARG A 378 5.77 -12.51 -6.80
C ARG A 378 6.43 -11.17 -7.14
N GLY A 379 7.75 -11.16 -7.24
CA GLY A 379 8.55 -9.98 -7.58
C GLY A 379 9.17 -10.06 -8.97
N ARG A 380 9.93 -9.02 -9.32
CA ARG A 380 10.74 -8.99 -10.55
C ARG A 380 12.17 -9.49 -10.33
N TYR A 381 12.72 -9.28 -9.13
CA TYR A 381 14.09 -9.65 -8.77
C TYR A 381 14.07 -10.36 -7.43
N LEU A 382 14.48 -11.63 -7.43
CA LEU A 382 14.51 -12.46 -6.24
C LEU A 382 15.66 -12.04 -5.31
N ASN A 383 15.33 -11.65 -4.09
CA ASN A 383 16.31 -11.43 -3.04
C ASN A 383 16.60 -12.75 -2.31
N THR A 384 17.66 -13.42 -2.70
CA THR A 384 18.05 -14.70 -2.11
C THR A 384 18.51 -14.58 -0.66
N GLN A 385 19.03 -13.40 -0.24
CA GLN A 385 19.47 -13.19 1.14
C GLN A 385 18.30 -13.26 2.13
N SER A 386 17.13 -12.77 1.76
CA SER A 386 15.93 -12.89 2.59
C SER A 386 15.53 -14.34 2.84
N ILE A 387 15.66 -15.21 1.82
CA ILE A 387 15.40 -16.65 1.96
C ILE A 387 16.43 -17.29 2.88
N ILE A 388 17.73 -16.97 2.69
CA ILE A 388 18.80 -17.48 3.53
C ILE A 388 18.61 -17.06 4.99
N ASN A 389 18.26 -15.81 5.23
CA ASN A 389 17.99 -15.32 6.58
C ASN A 389 16.84 -16.10 7.23
N TYR A 390 15.74 -16.32 6.51
CA TYR A 390 14.60 -17.10 7.03
C TYR A 390 14.95 -18.56 7.32
N VAL A 391 15.71 -19.22 6.46
CA VAL A 391 16.08 -20.64 6.66
C VAL A 391 17.04 -20.82 7.86
N ASN A 392 17.79 -19.76 8.21
CA ASN A 392 18.77 -19.81 9.32
C ASN A 392 18.19 -19.39 10.68
N THR A 393 16.92 -18.90 10.71
CA THR A 393 16.20 -18.64 11.96
C THR A 393 15.43 -19.86 12.45
#